data_9006cc1531f126218b38ba1f9a2fb6f6
#
_entry.id   9006cc1531f126218b38ba1f9a2fb6f6
#
_cell.length_a   1.000
_cell.length_b   1.000
_cell.length_c   1.000
_cell.angle_alpha   90.00
_cell.angle_beta   90.00
_cell.angle_gamma   90.00
#
_symmetry.space_group_name_H-M   'P 1'
#
loop_
_entity.id
_entity.type
_entity.pdbx_description
1 polymer ?
#
loop_
_entity_poly.entity_id
_entity_poly.type
_entity_poly.pdbx_seq_one_letter_code
_entity_poly.pdbx_strand_id
1 'polypeptide(L)'
;VNFISVSEANSITSSANVSAYDIKIDGNRGHAAIRSQGSSRVFIGKVTDRTNGPLIENRGVIQQGAGQYHACGVSKPSMGAVIWWVHWGLDACFESHATQPRATLIDNCTGGFMQSRQGGDYNQLPNHLDDLTIWNMYSERSRTASGNSAPAGVFDWWRIGFKGWKFLPPVIVGFHGEPLVEGIEIRGYEKYQLKKERGLKGLSLLGVN
;
A
#
# COMPACT_ATOMS: atom_id res chain seq x y z
N VAL A 1 -10.16 10.64 16.13
CA VAL A 1 -10.21 11.90 15.35
C VAL A 1 -10.94 11.67 14.05
N ASN A 2 -11.76 12.65 13.61
CA ASN A 2 -12.43 12.64 12.32
C ASN A 2 -11.87 13.72 11.41
N PHE A 3 -11.54 13.32 10.18
CA PHE A 3 -11.21 14.23 9.07
C PHE A 3 -12.33 14.16 8.02
N ILE A 4 -12.79 15.28 7.53
CA ILE A 4 -13.89 15.35 6.56
C ILE A 4 -13.45 16.16 5.34
N SER A 5 -13.48 15.52 4.17
CA SER A 5 -13.18 16.16 2.88
C SER A 5 -11.81 16.86 2.87
N VAL A 6 -10.78 16.15 3.30
CA VAL A 6 -9.42 16.67 3.35
C VAL A 6 -8.58 16.13 2.22
N SER A 7 -7.63 16.91 1.74
CA SER A 7 -6.69 16.46 0.73
C SER A 7 -5.74 15.38 1.31
N GLU A 8 -5.23 15.61 2.49
CA GLU A 8 -4.39 14.68 3.24
C GLU A 8 -4.80 14.76 4.71
N ALA A 9 -5.17 13.62 5.31
CA ALA A 9 -5.67 13.64 6.69
C ALA A 9 -4.54 13.92 7.68
N ASN A 10 -3.38 13.32 7.48
CA ASN A 10 -2.21 13.59 8.33
C ASN A 10 -0.90 13.33 7.59
N SER A 11 0.10 14.14 7.87
CA SER A 11 1.46 13.96 7.40
C SER A 11 2.43 14.02 8.59
N ILE A 12 3.03 12.89 8.89
CA ILE A 12 4.02 12.74 9.96
C ILE A 12 5.39 12.92 9.32
N THR A 13 5.96 14.11 9.49
CA THR A 13 7.18 14.49 8.78
C THR A 13 8.35 14.72 9.75
N SER A 14 9.51 14.15 9.42
CA SER A 14 10.79 14.34 10.14
C SER A 14 10.65 14.10 11.66
N SER A 15 9.88 13.09 12.03
CA SER A 15 9.51 12.80 13.41
C SER A 15 9.93 11.39 13.81
N ALA A 16 9.96 11.12 15.09
CA ALA A 16 10.23 9.80 15.62
C ALA A 16 9.29 9.43 16.77
N ASN A 17 8.99 8.13 16.90
CA ASN A 17 8.15 7.58 17.97
C ASN A 17 6.73 8.20 17.98
N VAL A 18 6.12 8.35 16.82
CA VAL A 18 4.77 8.92 16.67
C VAL A 18 3.74 7.82 16.47
N SER A 19 2.62 7.94 17.15
CA SER A 19 1.46 7.08 16.93
C SER A 19 0.26 7.90 16.45
N ALA A 20 -0.30 7.48 15.31
CA ALA A 20 -1.57 7.98 14.77
C ALA A 20 -2.59 6.85 14.91
N TYR A 21 -3.58 7.01 15.79
CA TYR A 21 -4.45 5.93 16.17
C TYR A 21 -5.92 6.36 16.28
N ASP A 22 -6.84 5.47 15.92
CA ASP A 22 -8.28 5.66 15.95
C ASP A 22 -8.74 6.88 15.15
N ILE A 23 -8.50 6.81 13.85
CA ILE A 23 -8.75 7.90 12.91
C ILE A 23 -9.82 7.48 11.91
N LYS A 24 -10.75 8.37 11.64
CA LYS A 24 -11.75 8.23 10.57
C LYS A 24 -11.56 9.32 9.54
N ILE A 25 -11.70 8.95 8.28
CA ILE A 25 -11.60 9.86 7.15
C ILE A 25 -12.87 9.68 6.32
N ASP A 26 -13.63 10.74 6.18
CA ASP A 26 -14.95 10.73 5.56
C ASP A 26 -15.09 11.87 4.53
N GLY A 27 -16.17 11.83 3.78
CA GLY A 27 -16.56 12.89 2.84
C GLY A 27 -15.93 12.72 1.46
N ASN A 28 -15.59 13.83 0.82
CA ASN A 28 -14.99 13.81 -0.50
C ASN A 28 -13.59 13.23 -0.48
N ARG A 29 -13.27 12.53 -1.54
CA ARG A 29 -11.98 11.92 -1.75
C ARG A 29 -10.87 12.95 -1.87
N GLY A 30 -9.76 12.74 -1.20
CA GLY A 30 -8.55 13.54 -1.30
C GLY A 30 -7.36 12.72 -1.78
N HIS A 31 -6.17 13.29 -1.65
CA HIS A 31 -4.96 12.74 -2.21
C HIS A 31 -4.38 11.57 -1.39
N ALA A 32 -4.34 11.70 -0.07
CA ALA A 32 -3.77 10.65 0.77
C ALA A 32 -4.43 10.55 2.15
N ALA A 33 -4.41 9.37 2.73
CA ALA A 33 -4.85 9.18 4.10
C ALA A 33 -3.78 9.69 5.08
N ILE A 34 -2.81 8.88 5.44
CA ILE A 34 -1.75 9.25 6.39
C ILE A 34 -0.41 8.89 5.79
N ARG A 35 0.54 9.81 5.85
CA ARG A 35 1.90 9.59 5.36
C ARG A 35 2.94 9.68 6.46
N SER A 36 3.83 8.71 6.50
CA SER A 36 5.11 8.81 7.22
C SER A 36 6.19 9.29 6.25
N GLN A 37 6.71 10.48 6.46
CA GLN A 37 7.67 11.12 5.55
C GLN A 37 8.98 11.43 6.26
N GLY A 38 10.07 10.71 5.93
CA GLY A 38 11.37 10.91 6.55
C GLY A 38 11.32 10.74 8.08
N SER A 39 10.45 9.87 8.56
CA SER A 39 10.19 9.66 9.98
C SER A 39 10.59 8.26 10.40
N SER A 40 10.81 8.04 11.67
CA SER A 40 11.18 6.74 12.20
C SER A 40 10.28 6.26 13.33
N ARG A 41 10.05 4.95 13.38
CA ARG A 41 9.21 4.30 14.40
C ARG A 41 7.83 4.96 14.48
N VAL A 42 7.11 4.97 13.35
CA VAL A 42 5.76 5.51 13.23
C VAL A 42 4.76 4.37 13.29
N PHE A 43 3.78 4.48 14.17
CA PHE A 43 2.66 3.57 14.24
C PHE A 43 1.40 4.24 13.71
N ILE A 44 0.79 3.67 12.69
CA ILE A 44 -0.48 4.09 12.12
C ILE A 44 -1.46 2.94 12.32
N GLY A 45 -2.45 3.13 13.18
CA GLY A 45 -3.34 2.03 13.56
C GLY A 45 -4.81 2.42 13.64
N LYS A 46 -5.68 1.45 13.36
CA LYS A 46 -7.13 1.62 13.45
C LYS A 46 -7.62 2.85 12.67
N VAL A 47 -7.26 2.92 11.40
CA VAL A 47 -7.71 3.97 10.50
C VAL A 47 -8.81 3.43 9.61
N THR A 48 -9.91 4.15 9.49
CA THR A 48 -11.00 3.82 8.57
C THR A 48 -11.19 4.95 7.59
N ASP A 49 -10.89 4.69 6.33
CA ASP A 49 -11.09 5.62 5.23
C ASP A 49 -12.38 5.25 4.47
N ARG A 50 -13.38 6.10 4.61
CA ARG A 50 -14.70 5.97 3.95
C ARG A 50 -14.95 7.07 2.93
N THR A 51 -13.91 7.79 2.53
CA THR A 51 -14.05 8.82 1.50
C THR A 51 -14.54 8.21 0.19
N ASN A 52 -15.37 8.94 -0.53
CA ASN A 52 -15.98 8.46 -1.76
C ASN A 52 -16.26 9.63 -2.72
N GLY A 53 -16.32 9.32 -4.01
CA GLY A 53 -16.66 10.30 -5.02
C GLY A 53 -15.48 10.81 -5.83
N PRO A 54 -15.61 12.00 -6.43
CA PRO A 54 -14.56 12.55 -7.28
C PRO A 54 -13.34 12.98 -6.47
N LEU A 55 -12.17 12.60 -6.93
CA LEU A 55 -10.92 13.19 -6.49
C LEU A 55 -10.71 14.50 -7.23
N ILE A 56 -10.65 15.59 -6.50
CA ILE A 56 -10.32 16.91 -7.05
C ILE A 56 -8.81 17.12 -6.89
N GLU A 57 -8.09 17.01 -7.97
CA GLU A 57 -6.68 17.36 -8.02
C GLU A 57 -6.46 18.75 -8.63
N ASN A 58 -5.38 19.40 -8.24
CA ASN A 58 -4.98 20.72 -8.75
C ASN A 58 -4.76 20.74 -10.28
N ARG A 59 -4.76 19.59 -10.91
CA ARG A 59 -4.57 19.44 -12.36
C ARG A 59 -5.87 19.18 -13.13
N GLY A 60 -7.00 19.31 -12.49
CA GLY A 60 -8.30 19.08 -13.10
C GLY A 60 -8.63 17.63 -13.43
N VAL A 61 -7.85 16.68 -12.98
CA VAL A 61 -8.15 15.26 -13.15
C VAL A 61 -9.11 14.83 -12.05
N ILE A 62 -10.32 14.46 -12.44
CA ILE A 62 -11.34 13.95 -11.54
C ILE A 62 -11.38 12.43 -11.68
N GLN A 63 -11.09 11.72 -10.61
CA GLN A 63 -11.20 10.27 -10.55
C GLN A 63 -12.29 9.89 -9.56
N GLN A 64 -13.24 9.11 -10.03
CA GLN A 64 -14.26 8.50 -9.17
C GLN A 64 -13.63 7.31 -8.42
N GLY A 65 -14.03 7.11 -7.18
CA GLY A 65 -13.56 5.95 -6.43
C GLY A 65 -13.85 6.02 -4.95
N ALA A 66 -13.53 4.95 -4.26
CA ALA A 66 -13.69 4.79 -2.83
C ALA A 66 -12.33 4.75 -2.14
N GLY A 67 -12.19 5.54 -1.09
CA GLY A 67 -10.96 5.77 -0.36
C GLY A 67 -10.16 6.94 -0.89
N GLN A 68 -9.25 7.48 -0.09
CA GLN A 68 -8.25 8.44 -0.53
C GLN A 68 -7.44 7.86 -1.70
N TYR A 69 -6.96 8.70 -2.61
CA TYR A 69 -6.23 8.22 -3.78
C TYR A 69 -5.01 7.35 -3.41
N HIS A 70 -4.26 7.76 -2.40
CA HIS A 70 -3.29 6.94 -1.71
C HIS A 70 -3.77 6.60 -0.30
N ALA A 71 -3.66 5.36 0.08
CA ALA A 71 -3.93 4.90 1.45
C ALA A 71 -2.86 5.44 2.43
N CYS A 72 -2.73 4.81 3.57
CA CYS A 72 -1.58 5.05 4.43
C CYS A 72 -0.30 4.65 3.71
N GLY A 73 0.76 5.44 3.85
CA GLY A 73 1.97 5.22 3.08
C GLY A 73 3.24 5.74 3.73
N VAL A 74 4.35 5.46 3.08
CA VAL A 74 5.68 5.88 3.51
C VAL A 74 6.41 6.61 2.39
N SER A 75 7.21 7.58 2.73
CA SER A 75 8.02 8.31 1.75
C SER A 75 9.29 8.88 2.38
N LYS A 76 10.21 9.32 1.54
CA LYS A 76 11.54 9.76 1.98
C LYS A 76 12.23 8.63 2.75
N PRO A 77 13.33 8.83 3.44
CA PRO A 77 13.99 7.74 4.17
C PRO A 77 13.25 7.38 5.47
N SER A 78 11.95 7.10 5.39
CA SER A 78 11.18 6.60 6.54
C SER A 78 11.66 5.20 6.94
N MET A 79 11.69 4.92 8.24
CA MET A 79 12.17 3.66 8.77
C MET A 79 11.33 3.16 9.94
N GLY A 80 10.94 1.89 9.90
CA GLY A 80 10.22 1.25 11.00
C GLY A 80 8.77 1.75 11.12
N ALA A 81 8.09 1.93 9.99
CA ALA A 81 6.67 2.24 9.99
C ALA A 81 5.83 0.97 10.16
N VAL A 82 4.81 1.05 10.98
CA VAL A 82 3.79 0.00 11.15
C VAL A 82 2.44 0.58 10.74
N ILE A 83 1.78 -0.08 9.80
CA ILE A 83 0.44 0.24 9.34
C ILE A 83 -0.43 -0.95 9.73
N TRP A 84 -1.23 -0.78 10.78
CA TRP A 84 -1.93 -1.88 11.42
C TRP A 84 -3.44 -1.62 11.50
N TRP A 85 -4.20 -2.65 11.11
CA TRP A 85 -5.66 -2.62 11.18
C TRP A 85 -6.27 -1.38 10.54
N VAL A 86 -5.82 -1.10 9.32
CA VAL A 86 -6.29 0.01 8.51
C VAL A 86 -7.23 -0.51 7.44
N HIS A 87 -8.40 0.09 7.36
CA HIS A 87 -9.31 -0.10 6.25
C HIS A 87 -9.22 1.10 5.33
N TRP A 88 -8.69 0.89 4.14
CA TRP A 88 -8.68 1.89 3.08
C TRP A 88 -9.58 1.45 1.92
N GLY A 89 -10.18 2.37 1.21
CA GLY A 89 -11.18 2.06 0.19
C GLY A 89 -10.66 1.22 -0.97
N LEU A 90 -11.58 0.69 -1.74
CA LEU A 90 -11.34 -0.19 -2.89
C LEU A 90 -10.42 0.40 -3.95
N ASP A 91 -10.47 1.72 -4.12
CA ASP A 91 -9.72 2.47 -5.13
C ASP A 91 -8.53 3.23 -4.54
N ALA A 92 -8.14 2.88 -3.33
CA ALA A 92 -6.92 3.35 -2.69
C ALA A 92 -5.83 2.28 -2.75
N CYS A 93 -4.61 2.66 -2.49
CA CYS A 93 -3.48 1.74 -2.46
C CYS A 93 -2.41 2.24 -1.50
N PHE A 94 -1.75 1.32 -0.81
CA PHE A 94 -0.51 1.64 -0.11
C PHE A 94 0.48 2.30 -1.07
N GLU A 95 1.04 3.40 -0.64
CA GLU A 95 2.07 4.11 -1.39
C GLU A 95 3.42 4.03 -0.68
N SER A 96 4.45 3.66 -1.42
CA SER A 96 5.82 3.90 -1.03
C SER A 96 6.45 4.88 -2.01
N HIS A 97 6.53 6.15 -1.59
CA HIS A 97 6.89 7.24 -2.47
C HIS A 97 8.28 7.77 -2.19
N ALA A 98 9.16 7.42 -3.08
CA ALA A 98 10.49 7.99 -3.19
C ALA A 98 11.34 8.11 -1.92
N THR A 99 12.52 8.21 -2.12
CA THR A 99 13.81 8.09 -1.47
C THR A 99 13.90 6.97 -0.45
N GLN A 100 13.41 5.81 -0.89
CA GLN A 100 13.84 4.52 -0.33
C GLN A 100 13.52 4.33 1.17
N PRO A 101 12.25 4.41 1.58
CA PRO A 101 11.85 3.94 2.90
C PRO A 101 12.19 2.47 3.07
N ARG A 102 12.25 2.02 4.32
CA ARG A 102 12.61 0.64 4.67
C ARG A 102 11.98 0.21 5.98
N ALA A 103 11.94 -1.09 6.22
CA ALA A 103 11.39 -1.69 7.43
C ALA A 103 9.95 -1.22 7.67
N THR A 104 9.06 -1.52 6.72
CA THR A 104 7.63 -1.19 6.82
C THR A 104 6.83 -2.47 7.01
N LEU A 105 5.97 -2.50 8.00
CA LEU A 105 4.99 -3.56 8.22
C LEU A 105 3.59 -3.06 7.88
N ILE A 106 2.91 -3.77 6.98
CA ILE A 106 1.48 -3.65 6.73
C ILE A 106 0.85 -4.90 7.34
N ASP A 107 0.00 -4.75 8.35
CA ASP A 107 -0.55 -5.87 9.08
C ASP A 107 -2.05 -5.74 9.31
N ASN A 108 -2.77 -6.81 9.01
CA ASN A 108 -4.21 -6.93 9.21
C ASN A 108 -5.01 -5.76 8.60
N CYS A 109 -4.63 -5.35 7.40
CA CYS A 109 -5.28 -4.26 6.67
C CYS A 109 -6.25 -4.77 5.62
N THR A 110 -7.17 -3.90 5.20
CA THR A 110 -8.18 -4.22 4.18
C THR A 110 -8.30 -3.08 3.19
N GLY A 111 -8.39 -3.38 1.91
CA GLY A 111 -8.62 -2.39 0.85
C GLY A 111 -7.98 -2.74 -0.48
N GLY A 112 -7.98 -1.81 -1.42
CA GLY A 112 -7.42 -2.02 -2.75
C GLY A 112 -5.90 -2.12 -2.76
N PHE A 113 -5.39 -2.91 -3.69
CA PHE A 113 -3.97 -2.95 -4.05
C PHE A 113 -3.85 -2.81 -5.56
N MET A 114 -3.62 -1.61 -6.02
CA MET A 114 -3.66 -1.28 -7.45
C MET A 114 -2.24 -1.10 -8.00
N GLN A 115 -1.96 -1.82 -9.06
CA GLN A 115 -0.66 -1.85 -9.71
C GLN A 115 -0.10 -0.46 -10.07
N SER A 116 -0.96 0.44 -10.49
CA SER A 116 -0.54 1.77 -10.96
C SER A 116 -0.37 2.82 -9.86
N ARG A 117 -0.71 2.49 -8.61
CA ARG A 117 -0.75 3.45 -7.52
C ARG A 117 0.22 3.16 -6.37
N GLN A 118 1.20 2.34 -6.60
CA GLN A 118 2.19 2.04 -5.58
C GLN A 118 3.09 3.24 -5.22
N GLY A 119 2.99 4.33 -5.97
CA GLY A 119 3.75 5.55 -5.74
C GLY A 119 5.18 5.51 -6.28
N GLY A 120 5.89 6.57 -5.99
CA GLY A 120 7.31 6.72 -6.27
C GLY A 120 7.67 7.10 -7.69
N ASP A 121 8.69 7.92 -7.76
CA ASP A 121 9.28 8.34 -9.01
C ASP A 121 10.17 7.23 -9.57
N TYR A 122 10.13 7.10 -10.85
CA TYR A 122 10.90 6.18 -11.64
C TYR A 122 12.42 6.35 -11.55
N ASN A 123 12.87 7.58 -11.33
CA ASN A 123 14.28 7.89 -11.19
C ASN A 123 14.85 7.55 -9.80
N GLN A 124 14.00 7.11 -8.88
CA GLN A 124 14.36 6.86 -7.48
C GLN A 124 14.12 5.40 -7.06
N LEU A 125 14.22 4.51 -8.02
CA LEU A 125 14.06 3.07 -7.78
C LEU A 125 15.22 2.48 -6.98
N PRO A 126 14.96 1.49 -6.14
CA PRO A 126 13.65 1.03 -5.71
C PRO A 126 12.97 2.04 -4.77
N ASN A 127 11.65 2.15 -4.83
CA ASN A 127 10.91 3.08 -3.99
C ASN A 127 10.78 2.59 -2.53
N HIS A 128 11.01 1.33 -2.29
CA HIS A 128 11.16 0.74 -0.97
C HIS A 128 12.37 -0.18 -0.97
N LEU A 129 13.21 -0.04 0.04
CA LEU A 129 14.33 -0.93 0.29
C LEU A 129 13.87 -2.18 1.06
N ASP A 130 14.80 -2.79 1.78
CA ASP A 130 14.59 -4.02 2.53
C ASP A 130 13.45 -3.95 3.56
N ASP A 131 13.00 -5.11 4.00
CA ASP A 131 12.07 -5.31 5.10
C ASP A 131 10.68 -4.68 4.90
N LEU A 132 10.16 -4.71 3.67
CA LEU A 132 8.73 -4.53 3.46
C LEU A 132 8.02 -5.85 3.77
N THR A 133 7.15 -5.82 4.76
CA THR A 133 6.35 -7.00 5.15
C THR A 133 4.86 -6.69 4.98
N ILE A 134 4.16 -7.57 4.30
CA ILE A 134 2.70 -7.54 4.15
C ILE A 134 2.15 -8.78 4.84
N TRP A 135 1.41 -8.57 5.93
CA TRP A 135 0.90 -9.62 6.80
C TRP A 135 -0.61 -9.54 6.91
N ASN A 136 -1.31 -10.64 6.71
CA ASN A 136 -2.77 -10.72 6.81
C ASN A 136 -3.52 -9.60 6.05
N MET A 137 -3.09 -9.27 4.86
CA MET A 137 -3.76 -8.26 4.04
C MET A 137 -4.94 -8.87 3.31
N TYR A 138 -6.12 -8.27 3.49
CA TYR A 138 -7.28 -8.54 2.65
C TYR A 138 -7.34 -7.53 1.51
N SER A 139 -7.00 -7.95 0.31
CA SER A 139 -7.03 -7.11 -0.87
C SER A 139 -8.40 -7.14 -1.54
N GLU A 140 -9.08 -6.03 -1.50
CA GLU A 140 -10.34 -5.84 -2.22
C GLU A 140 -10.07 -5.42 -3.67
N ARG A 141 -10.93 -5.89 -4.56
CA ARG A 141 -10.82 -5.53 -5.97
C ARG A 141 -11.37 -4.15 -6.21
N SER A 142 -10.61 -3.29 -6.87
CA SER A 142 -11.10 -2.00 -7.34
C SER A 142 -12.32 -2.16 -8.25
N ARG A 143 -13.32 -1.30 -8.06
CA ARG A 143 -14.55 -1.24 -8.87
C ARG A 143 -14.50 -0.17 -9.93
N THR A 144 -13.52 0.71 -9.91
CA THR A 144 -13.44 1.80 -10.90
C THR A 144 -12.67 1.38 -12.14
N ALA A 145 -13.15 1.83 -13.29
CA ALA A 145 -12.53 1.56 -14.57
C ALA A 145 -11.15 2.25 -14.74
N SER A 146 -10.82 3.21 -13.88
CA SER A 146 -9.52 3.89 -13.88
C SER A 146 -8.42 3.06 -13.25
N GLY A 147 -8.77 1.97 -12.61
CA GLY A 147 -7.81 1.12 -11.95
C GLY A 147 -7.31 0.03 -12.88
N ASN A 148 -6.02 -0.02 -13.08
CA ASN A 148 -5.36 -1.24 -13.50
C ASN A 148 -5.39 -2.22 -12.32
N SER A 149 -6.60 -2.58 -11.87
CA SER A 149 -6.73 -3.62 -10.87
C SER A 149 -6.24 -4.92 -11.49
N ALA A 150 -5.36 -5.61 -10.79
CA ALA A 150 -5.01 -6.95 -11.17
C ALA A 150 -6.28 -7.81 -11.30
N PRO A 151 -6.28 -8.79 -12.19
CA PRO A 151 -7.36 -9.78 -12.20
C PRO A 151 -7.54 -10.39 -10.81
N ALA A 152 -8.75 -10.87 -10.54
CA ALA A 152 -9.01 -11.58 -9.29
C ALA A 152 -7.97 -12.68 -9.06
N GLY A 153 -7.44 -12.76 -7.86
CA GLY A 153 -6.42 -13.74 -7.53
C GLY A 153 -5.00 -13.42 -7.99
N VAL A 154 -4.76 -12.23 -8.53
CA VAL A 154 -3.43 -11.81 -8.97
C VAL A 154 -2.94 -10.63 -8.15
N PHE A 155 -1.75 -10.75 -7.59
CA PHE A 155 -1.04 -9.68 -6.93
C PHE A 155 0.28 -9.41 -7.66
N ASP A 156 0.36 -8.24 -8.30
CA ASP A 156 1.54 -7.82 -9.07
C ASP A 156 1.99 -6.40 -8.74
N TRP A 157 1.60 -5.91 -7.58
CA TRP A 157 1.81 -4.54 -7.13
C TRP A 157 3.28 -4.09 -7.19
N TRP A 158 4.22 -4.96 -6.85
CA TRP A 158 5.66 -4.63 -6.89
C TRP A 158 6.34 -4.90 -8.22
N ARG A 159 5.58 -5.17 -9.26
CA ARG A 159 6.08 -5.58 -10.56
C ARG A 159 7.35 -4.82 -10.96
N ILE A 160 8.28 -5.53 -11.59
CA ILE A 160 9.47 -4.93 -12.19
C ILE A 160 9.04 -3.86 -13.17
N GLY A 161 9.45 -2.63 -12.88
CA GLY A 161 9.26 -1.54 -13.81
C GLY A 161 10.22 -1.62 -14.99
N PHE A 162 10.01 -0.74 -15.96
CA PHE A 162 10.80 -0.71 -17.19
C PHE A 162 12.33 -0.56 -16.98
N LYS A 163 12.76 0.01 -15.87
CA LYS A 163 14.19 0.20 -15.54
C LYS A 163 14.65 -0.50 -14.26
N GLY A 164 13.87 -1.39 -13.71
CA GLY A 164 14.26 -2.13 -12.53
C GLY A 164 13.11 -2.43 -11.57
N TRP A 165 13.44 -2.93 -10.41
CA TRP A 165 12.48 -3.21 -9.37
C TRP A 165 12.01 -1.92 -8.70
N LYS A 166 10.71 -1.72 -8.67
CA LYS A 166 10.11 -0.60 -7.95
C LYS A 166 10.18 -0.79 -6.44
N PHE A 167 10.11 -2.02 -6.01
CA PHE A 167 10.27 -2.46 -4.63
C PHE A 167 11.23 -3.62 -4.59
N LEU A 168 12.05 -3.72 -3.56
CA LEU A 168 12.69 -4.97 -3.25
C LEU A 168 11.62 -5.98 -2.83
N PRO A 169 11.81 -7.27 -3.13
CA PRO A 169 10.77 -8.27 -2.87
C PRO A 169 10.32 -8.27 -1.42
N PRO A 170 9.05 -8.01 -1.14
CA PRO A 170 8.53 -8.01 0.22
C PRO A 170 8.39 -9.43 0.78
N VAL A 171 8.31 -9.53 2.09
CA VAL A 171 7.78 -10.70 2.76
C VAL A 171 6.27 -10.62 2.75
N ILE A 172 5.59 -11.64 2.24
CA ILE A 172 4.13 -11.69 2.18
C ILE A 172 3.63 -12.95 2.86
N VAL A 173 2.74 -12.76 3.84
CA VAL A 173 2.13 -13.84 4.59
C VAL A 173 0.64 -13.54 4.76
N GLY A 174 -0.22 -14.55 4.52
CA GLY A 174 -1.66 -14.40 4.72
C GLY A 174 -2.33 -13.35 3.83
N PHE A 175 -1.78 -13.12 2.62
CA PHE A 175 -2.41 -12.23 1.65
C PHE A 175 -3.57 -12.95 0.97
N HIS A 176 -4.75 -12.35 0.99
CA HIS A 176 -5.95 -12.91 0.40
C HIS A 176 -6.82 -11.79 -0.20
N GLY A 177 -7.86 -12.14 -0.97
CA GLY A 177 -8.65 -11.12 -1.65
C GLY A 177 -9.98 -11.60 -2.22
N GLU A 178 -10.74 -10.69 -2.80
CA GLU A 178 -12.00 -10.98 -3.47
C GLU A 178 -11.87 -11.02 -5.00
N PRO A 179 -12.62 -11.93 -5.67
CA PRO A 179 -13.34 -13.03 -5.07
C PRO A 179 -12.40 -14.00 -4.39
N LEU A 180 -12.89 -14.69 -3.38
CA LEU A 180 -12.16 -15.81 -2.77
C LEU A 180 -11.85 -16.82 -3.88
N VAL A 181 -10.62 -16.83 -4.29
CA VAL A 181 -10.08 -17.84 -5.22
C VAL A 181 -9.11 -18.71 -4.45
N GLU A 182 -9.07 -19.98 -4.79
CA GLU A 182 -8.04 -20.87 -4.25
C GLU A 182 -6.67 -20.39 -4.71
N GLY A 183 -5.98 -19.72 -3.81
CA GLY A 183 -4.65 -19.18 -4.07
C GLY A 183 -4.66 -17.82 -4.78
N ILE A 184 -3.66 -17.04 -4.46
CA ILE A 184 -3.38 -15.76 -5.15
C ILE A 184 -2.11 -15.94 -5.96
N GLU A 185 -2.22 -15.75 -7.26
CA GLU A 185 -1.06 -15.71 -8.14
C GLU A 185 -0.29 -14.41 -7.89
N ILE A 186 0.95 -14.54 -7.50
CA ILE A 186 1.84 -13.40 -7.27
C ILE A 186 2.77 -13.25 -8.47
N ARG A 187 2.44 -12.34 -9.36
CA ARG A 187 3.20 -12.10 -10.58
C ARG A 187 4.47 -11.29 -10.33
N GLY A 188 5.48 -11.58 -11.13
CA GLY A 188 6.78 -10.91 -11.02
C GLY A 188 7.67 -11.52 -9.95
N TYR A 189 7.18 -12.55 -9.30
CA TYR A 189 7.87 -13.26 -8.24
C TYR A 189 8.75 -14.42 -8.75
N GLU A 190 8.55 -14.84 -9.98
CA GLU A 190 9.23 -16.00 -10.57
C GLU A 190 10.76 -15.84 -10.54
N LYS A 191 11.23 -14.63 -10.80
CA LYS A 191 12.67 -14.33 -10.70
C LYS A 191 13.19 -14.34 -9.28
N TYR A 192 12.33 -14.18 -8.31
CA TYR A 192 12.68 -14.24 -6.90
C TYR A 192 12.66 -15.67 -6.37
N GLN A 193 11.73 -16.49 -6.86
CA GLN A 193 11.71 -17.92 -6.54
C GLN A 193 13.01 -18.62 -6.92
N LEU A 194 13.61 -18.25 -8.04
CA LEU A 194 14.92 -18.76 -8.45
C LEU A 194 16.06 -18.42 -7.48
N LYS A 195 15.96 -17.30 -6.76
CA LYS A 195 16.88 -16.99 -5.65
C LYS A 195 16.52 -17.73 -4.37
N LYS A 196 15.25 -18.12 -4.21
CA LYS A 196 14.73 -18.87 -3.06
C LYS A 196 15.27 -20.29 -3.00
N GLU A 197 15.54 -20.91 -4.14
CA GLU A 197 16.17 -22.23 -4.20
C GLU A 197 17.54 -22.27 -3.55
N ARG A 198 18.14 -21.11 -3.28
CA ARG A 198 19.45 -20.96 -2.63
C ARG A 198 19.42 -20.79 -1.11
N GLY A 199 18.28 -20.96 -0.43
CA GLY A 199 18.30 -20.97 1.04
C GLY A 199 17.07 -20.49 1.81
N LEU A 200 16.08 -19.94 1.18
CA LEU A 200 14.84 -19.52 1.86
C LEU A 200 13.69 -20.52 1.58
N LYS A 201 13.93 -21.77 1.90
CA LYS A 201 12.84 -22.75 1.94
C LYS A 201 11.91 -22.39 3.10
N GLY A 202 10.69 -22.01 2.81
CA GLY A 202 9.66 -21.88 3.84
C GLY A 202 8.82 -20.61 3.82
N LEU A 203 9.10 -19.65 3.01
CA LEU A 203 8.15 -18.58 2.75
C LEU A 203 7.16 -19.08 1.68
N SER A 204 6.22 -19.88 2.10
CA SER A 204 5.03 -20.09 1.31
C SER A 204 4.33 -18.74 1.19
N LEU A 205 4.27 -18.24 -0.01
CA LEU A 205 3.47 -17.08 -0.36
C LEU A 205 2.00 -17.41 -0.39
N LEU A 206 1.71 -18.54 0.01
CA LEU A 206 0.40 -19.12 0.10
C LEU A 206 -0.08 -18.87 1.51
N GLY A 207 -0.53 -17.70 1.75
CA GLY A 207 -1.52 -17.50 2.77
C GLY A 207 -2.83 -18.07 2.29
N VAL A 208 -2.86 -19.31 1.87
CA VAL A 208 -4.12 -19.98 1.64
C VAL A 208 -3.96 -21.46 1.86
N ASN A 209 -4.51 -21.90 2.91
CA ASN A 209 -5.32 -23.08 2.98
C ASN A 209 -6.69 -22.67 3.49
#